data_8bb8559107d2c45abc00e4c80cc26b20
#
_entry.id   8bb8559107d2c45abc00e4c80cc26b20
#
_cell.length_a   1.000
_cell.length_b   1.000
_cell.length_c   1.000
_cell.angle_alpha   90.00
_cell.angle_beta   90.00
_cell.angle_gamma   90.00
#
_symmetry.space_group_name_H-M   'P 1'
#
loop_
_entity.id
_entity.type
_entity.pdbx_description
1 polymer ?
#
loop_
_entity_poly.entity_id
_entity_poly.type
_entity_poly.pdbx_seq_one_letter_code
_entity_poly.pdbx_strand_id
1 'polypeptide(L)'
;EISCSLVGSEMCKETALHSSELRREYRAVAVGQVTPPCGVIDAPIGRADGSIIRRCVREDGLVSRTEYEVLQTTERFTLLRLRPETGRTHQLRVHMAYLGHPLAGDWLYGTEDKNLIARPALHSYELWFTQPVTGQEMHFTAPIPQDMQRLLE
;
A
#
# COMPACT_ATOMS: atom_id res chain seq x y z
N GLU A 1 -0.49 -15.66 1.26
CA GLU A 1 0.79 -15.46 0.57
C GLU A 1 0.83 -16.28 -0.71
N ILE A 2 0.80 -15.62 -1.87
CA ILE A 2 0.94 -16.31 -3.14
C ILE A 2 2.43 -16.50 -3.37
N SER A 3 2.97 -17.60 -2.88
CA SER A 3 4.33 -18.00 -3.13
C SER A 3 4.44 -18.58 -4.53
N CYS A 4 5.05 -17.87 -5.44
CA CYS A 4 5.23 -18.29 -6.82
C CYS A 4 6.70 -18.58 -7.09
N SER A 5 7.07 -19.85 -7.04
CA SER A 5 8.42 -20.32 -7.35
C SER A 5 8.63 -20.79 -8.79
N LEU A 6 7.60 -20.78 -9.63
CA LEU A 6 7.60 -21.26 -11.00
C LEU A 6 7.38 -20.13 -12.01
N VAL A 7 8.10 -20.17 -13.14
CA VAL A 7 8.00 -19.18 -14.24
C VAL A 7 6.56 -19.02 -14.75
N GLY A 8 5.75 -20.08 -14.81
CA GLY A 8 4.34 -20.03 -15.18
C GLY A 8 3.47 -19.23 -14.22
N SER A 9 3.79 -19.22 -12.93
CA SER A 9 3.04 -18.47 -11.92
C SER A 9 3.42 -16.98 -11.89
N GLU A 10 4.62 -16.61 -12.30
CA GLU A 10 4.99 -15.20 -12.51
C GLU A 10 4.25 -14.62 -13.71
N MET A 11 4.10 -15.34 -14.82
CA MET A 11 3.30 -14.93 -15.97
C MET A 11 1.83 -14.76 -15.61
N CYS A 12 1.25 -15.64 -14.80
CA CYS A 12 -0.12 -15.51 -14.30
C CYS A 12 -0.28 -14.27 -13.42
N LYS A 13 0.69 -13.99 -12.56
CA LYS A 13 0.72 -12.82 -11.69
C LYS A 13 0.82 -11.53 -12.49
N GLU A 14 1.68 -11.49 -13.49
CA GLU A 14 1.84 -10.35 -14.39
C GLU A 14 0.58 -10.10 -15.24
N THR A 15 -0.03 -11.14 -15.77
CA THR A 15 -1.29 -11.06 -16.50
C THR A 15 -2.41 -10.52 -15.62
N ALA A 16 -2.52 -10.99 -14.38
CA ALA A 16 -3.51 -10.49 -13.42
C ALA A 16 -3.26 -9.02 -13.04
N LEU A 17 -2.01 -8.60 -12.94
CA LEU A 17 -1.65 -7.20 -12.65
C LEU A 17 -2.07 -6.23 -13.76
N HIS A 18 -2.11 -6.69 -15.00
CA HIS A 18 -2.53 -5.91 -16.16
C HIS A 18 -4.02 -6.05 -16.49
N SER A 19 -4.72 -6.99 -15.85
CA SER A 19 -6.16 -7.11 -16.00
C SER A 19 -6.89 -6.10 -15.09
N SER A 20 -7.97 -5.54 -15.59
CA SER A 20 -8.87 -4.68 -14.81
C SER A 20 -9.58 -5.42 -13.66
N GLU A 21 -9.35 -6.71 -13.54
CA GLU A 21 -10.00 -7.61 -12.58
C GLU A 21 -9.22 -7.78 -11.27
N LEU A 22 -7.95 -7.38 -11.23
CA LEU A 22 -7.17 -7.43 -9.99
C LEU A 22 -7.51 -6.27 -9.08
N ARG A 23 -8.17 -6.56 -7.96
CA ARG A 23 -8.44 -5.59 -6.90
C ARG A 23 -7.62 -5.92 -5.67
N ARG A 24 -6.98 -4.91 -5.10
CA ARG A 24 -6.15 -5.02 -3.90
C ARG A 24 -6.59 -4.00 -2.88
N GLU A 25 -6.68 -4.44 -1.64
CA GLU A 25 -7.00 -3.57 -0.53
C GLU A 25 -5.98 -3.76 0.59
N TYR A 26 -5.49 -2.65 1.10
CA TYR A 26 -4.48 -2.63 2.15
C TYR A 26 -5.03 -1.97 3.41
N ARG A 27 -4.49 -2.38 4.55
CA ARG A 27 -4.60 -1.65 5.80
C ARG A 27 -3.26 -1.00 6.12
N ALA A 28 -3.29 0.25 6.53
CA ALA A 28 -2.10 1.01 6.87
C ALA A 28 -2.35 1.84 8.13
N VAL A 29 -1.31 2.02 8.92
CA VAL A 29 -1.33 2.94 10.05
C VAL A 29 -0.40 4.11 9.73
N ALA A 30 -0.98 5.27 9.54
CA ALA A 30 -0.28 6.52 9.25
C ALA A 30 -0.06 7.34 10.52
N VAL A 31 1.01 8.12 10.53
CA VAL A 31 1.31 9.05 11.62
C VAL A 31 0.42 10.30 11.52
N GLY A 32 -0.18 10.68 12.63
CA GLY A 32 -1.07 11.84 12.71
C GLY A 32 -2.52 11.53 12.37
N GLN A 33 -3.31 12.57 12.29
CA GLN A 33 -4.74 12.50 12.01
C GLN A 33 -4.99 12.90 10.56
N VAL A 34 -5.36 11.95 9.74
CA VAL A 34 -5.58 12.16 8.30
C VAL A 34 -6.94 12.81 8.08
N THR A 35 -6.94 13.94 7.40
CA THR A 35 -8.13 14.68 6.95
C THR A 35 -7.96 15.12 5.49
N PRO A 36 -9.04 15.12 4.67
CA PRO A 36 -10.39 14.61 4.95
C PRO A 36 -10.45 13.09 5.16
N PRO A 37 -11.58 12.52 5.63
CA PRO A 37 -11.68 11.10 5.97
C PRO A 37 -11.64 10.14 4.77
N CYS A 38 -11.73 10.64 3.58
CA CYS A 38 -11.57 9.87 2.34
C CYS A 38 -11.10 10.78 1.20
N GLY A 39 -10.49 10.17 0.21
CA GLY A 39 -10.03 10.91 -0.96
C GLY A 39 -9.22 10.04 -1.92
N VAL A 40 -8.71 10.69 -2.95
CA VAL A 40 -7.86 10.08 -3.96
C VAL A 40 -6.55 10.86 -4.03
N ILE A 41 -5.44 10.13 -3.95
CA ILE A 41 -4.10 10.69 -4.20
C ILE A 41 -3.76 10.37 -5.65
N ASP A 42 -3.80 11.38 -6.50
CA ASP A 42 -3.43 11.29 -7.91
C ASP A 42 -2.13 12.07 -8.11
N ALA A 43 -1.01 11.38 -7.94
CA ALA A 43 0.30 11.98 -7.95
C ALA A 43 1.33 11.04 -8.60
N PRO A 44 1.94 11.45 -9.74
CA PRO A 44 2.88 10.59 -10.47
C PRO A 44 4.11 10.25 -9.63
N ILE A 45 4.57 9.01 -9.75
CA ILE A 45 5.71 8.51 -8.98
C ILE A 45 6.86 8.15 -9.92
N GLY A 46 8.03 8.65 -9.58
CA GLY A 46 9.28 8.35 -10.25
C GLY A 46 10.40 7.98 -9.27
N ARG A 47 11.56 7.71 -9.81
CA ARG A 47 12.76 7.46 -9.01
C ARG A 47 13.26 8.79 -8.44
N ALA A 48 13.63 8.83 -7.18
CA ALA A 48 14.28 9.98 -6.59
C ALA A 48 15.71 10.12 -7.10
N ASP A 49 16.14 11.34 -7.36
CA ASP A 49 17.48 11.62 -7.84
C ASP A 49 18.54 11.13 -6.84
N GLY A 50 19.59 10.49 -7.34
CA GLY A 50 20.66 9.94 -6.53
C GLY A 50 20.32 8.69 -5.72
N SER A 51 19.14 8.10 -5.90
CA SER A 51 18.74 6.89 -5.18
C SER A 51 18.33 5.76 -6.12
N ILE A 52 18.77 4.55 -5.79
CA ILE A 52 18.35 3.34 -6.51
C ILE A 52 16.97 2.85 -6.02
N ILE A 53 16.71 3.00 -4.72
CA ILE A 53 15.52 2.43 -4.07
C ILE A 53 14.41 3.44 -3.83
N ARG A 54 14.76 4.69 -3.52
CA ARG A 54 13.79 5.72 -3.14
C ARG A 54 12.96 6.20 -4.34
N ARG A 55 11.68 6.38 -4.09
CA ARG A 55 10.73 6.98 -5.04
C ARG A 55 10.24 8.32 -4.50
N CYS A 56 9.75 9.16 -5.38
CA CYS A 56 9.14 10.43 -5.00
C CYS A 56 8.03 10.81 -5.98
N VAL A 57 7.18 11.72 -5.57
CA VAL A 57 6.22 12.36 -6.47
C VAL A 57 7.00 13.32 -7.36
N ARG A 58 6.82 13.19 -8.68
CA ARG A 58 7.46 14.06 -9.69
C ARG A 58 6.63 14.07 -10.97
N GLU A 59 6.58 15.21 -11.63
CA GLU A 59 5.74 15.43 -12.82
C GLU A 59 6.07 14.49 -13.99
N ASP A 60 7.33 14.12 -14.16
CA ASP A 60 7.79 13.17 -15.17
C ASP A 60 7.70 11.71 -14.73
N GLY A 61 7.08 11.44 -13.60
CA GLY A 61 6.85 10.10 -13.07
C GLY A 61 5.74 9.35 -13.79
N LEU A 62 5.56 8.09 -13.41
CA LEU A 62 4.48 7.24 -13.92
C LEU A 62 3.16 7.57 -13.21
N VAL A 63 2.08 7.63 -13.96
CA VAL A 63 0.73 7.81 -13.42
C VAL A 63 0.50 6.86 -12.27
N SER A 64 0.10 7.40 -11.14
CA SER A 64 -0.07 6.64 -9.89
C SER A 64 -1.26 7.20 -9.13
N ARG A 65 -2.19 6.32 -8.79
CA ARG A 65 -3.44 6.70 -8.15
C ARG A 65 -3.77 5.74 -7.01
N THR A 66 -4.12 6.31 -5.87
CA THR A 66 -4.49 5.59 -4.64
C THR A 66 -5.73 6.21 -4.01
N GLU A 67 -6.75 5.42 -3.79
CA GLU A 67 -7.89 5.81 -2.95
C GLU A 67 -7.57 5.51 -1.49
N TYR A 68 -7.98 6.40 -0.60
CA TYR A 68 -7.88 6.17 0.84
C TYR A 68 -9.18 6.47 1.57
N GLU A 69 -9.37 5.77 2.68
CA GLU A 69 -10.48 5.98 3.60
C GLU A 69 -9.99 5.76 5.03
N VAL A 70 -10.32 6.70 5.91
CA VAL A 70 -10.04 6.63 7.34
C VAL A 70 -11.02 5.66 7.99
N LEU A 71 -10.50 4.63 8.66
CA LEU A 71 -11.31 3.64 9.41
C LEU A 71 -11.34 3.95 10.90
N GLN A 72 -10.23 4.42 11.47
CA GLN A 72 -10.11 4.75 12.88
C GLN A 72 -9.03 5.83 13.07
N THR A 73 -9.27 6.74 13.97
CA THR A 73 -8.30 7.79 14.34
C THR A 73 -8.03 7.74 15.84
N THR A 74 -6.76 7.77 16.21
CA THR A 74 -6.29 7.95 17.58
C THR A 74 -5.59 9.30 17.73
N GLU A 75 -5.08 9.62 18.90
CA GLU A 75 -4.33 10.88 19.10
C GLU A 75 -3.09 10.99 18.21
N ARG A 76 -2.42 9.86 17.93
CA ARG A 76 -1.14 9.81 17.23
C ARG A 76 -1.18 9.20 15.86
N PHE A 77 -2.16 8.33 15.58
CA PHE A 77 -2.20 7.50 14.39
C PHE A 77 -3.59 7.45 13.75
N THR A 78 -3.60 7.10 12.48
CA THR A 78 -4.83 6.84 11.72
C THR A 78 -4.74 5.48 11.04
N LEU A 79 -5.73 4.62 11.27
CA LEU A 79 -5.91 3.40 10.49
C LEU A 79 -6.63 3.73 9.19
N LEU A 80 -6.05 3.32 8.09
CA LEU A 80 -6.53 3.60 6.74
C LEU A 80 -6.81 2.32 5.96
N ARG A 81 -7.84 2.38 5.15
CA ARG A 81 -8.03 1.51 4.01
C ARG A 81 -7.43 2.18 2.78
N LEU A 82 -6.52 1.49 2.09
CA LEU A 82 -5.87 1.98 0.89
C LEU A 82 -6.18 1.05 -0.28
N ARG A 83 -6.60 1.63 -1.40
CA ARG A 83 -6.88 0.93 -2.65
C ARG A 83 -6.03 1.52 -3.78
N PRO A 84 -4.93 0.89 -4.14
CA PRO A 84 -4.13 1.34 -5.28
C PRO A 84 -4.82 0.94 -6.60
N GLU A 85 -5.09 1.90 -7.46
CA GLU A 85 -5.55 1.65 -8.83
C GLU A 85 -4.39 1.31 -9.77
N THR A 86 -3.19 1.72 -9.42
CA THR A 86 -1.93 1.43 -10.12
C THR A 86 -0.97 0.68 -9.19
N GLY A 87 0.10 0.10 -9.71
CA GLY A 87 1.01 -0.73 -8.93
C GLY A 87 2.47 -0.27 -9.00
N ARG A 88 2.77 0.99 -8.67
CA ARG A 88 4.14 1.51 -8.69
C ARG A 88 4.92 1.09 -7.45
N THR A 89 6.22 1.00 -7.59
CA THR A 89 7.13 0.67 -6.47
C THR A 89 6.93 1.65 -5.32
N HIS A 90 6.72 1.13 -4.12
CA HIS A 90 6.47 1.90 -2.90
C HIS A 90 5.28 2.87 -2.97
N GLN A 91 4.35 2.68 -3.89
CA GLN A 91 3.29 3.65 -4.17
C GLN A 91 2.54 4.11 -2.91
N LEU A 92 2.05 3.19 -2.09
CA LEU A 92 1.27 3.54 -0.89
C LEU A 92 2.13 4.29 0.13
N ARG A 93 3.38 3.90 0.30
CA ARG A 93 4.32 4.55 1.20
C ARG A 93 4.63 5.99 0.75
N VAL A 94 4.91 6.16 -0.54
CA VAL A 94 5.19 7.47 -1.15
C VAL A 94 3.97 8.38 -1.10
N HIS A 95 2.80 7.88 -1.47
CA HIS A 95 1.57 8.65 -1.47
C HIS A 95 1.18 9.11 -0.06
N MET A 96 1.32 8.26 0.96
CA MET A 96 1.03 8.66 2.33
C MET A 96 2.03 9.69 2.87
N ALA A 97 3.31 9.56 2.55
CA ALA A 97 4.31 10.57 2.87
C ALA A 97 4.04 11.90 2.14
N TYR A 98 3.64 11.83 0.87
CA TYR A 98 3.25 13.00 0.08
C TYR A 98 2.03 13.73 0.66
N LEU A 99 1.07 12.99 1.20
CA LEU A 99 -0.11 13.55 1.89
C LEU A 99 0.26 14.24 3.22
N GLY A 100 1.49 14.05 3.71
CA GLY A 100 1.96 14.57 4.98
C GLY A 100 1.78 13.63 6.16
N HIS A 101 1.37 12.38 5.90
CA HIS A 101 1.11 11.36 6.90
C HIS A 101 1.85 10.05 6.57
N PRO A 102 3.19 10.02 6.71
CA PRO A 102 3.94 8.80 6.43
C PRO A 102 3.47 7.64 7.32
N LEU A 103 3.69 6.43 6.86
CA LEU A 103 3.32 5.24 7.62
C LEU A 103 4.18 5.12 8.89
N ALA A 104 3.58 4.65 9.98
CA ALA A 104 4.31 4.36 11.19
C ALA A 104 5.42 3.34 10.90
N GLY A 105 6.63 3.58 11.43
CA GLY A 105 7.78 2.72 11.24
C GLY A 105 8.41 2.74 9.83
N ASP A 106 7.98 3.63 8.96
CA ASP A 106 8.54 3.75 7.62
C ASP A 106 9.90 4.47 7.65
N TRP A 107 10.96 3.66 7.66
CA TRP A 107 12.34 4.14 7.74
C TRP A 107 12.81 4.90 6.49
N LEU A 108 12.15 4.73 5.35
CA LEU A 108 12.57 5.33 4.08
C LEU A 108 11.85 6.66 3.78
N TYR A 109 10.56 6.74 4.10
CA TYR A 109 9.71 7.90 3.79
C TYR A 109 9.17 8.64 5.02
N GLY A 110 9.40 8.10 6.19
CA GLY A 110 8.95 8.65 7.46
C GLY A 110 10.04 8.58 8.53
N THR A 111 9.65 8.19 9.71
CA THR A 111 10.56 8.05 10.88
C THR A 111 10.57 6.59 11.34
N GLU A 112 11.77 6.01 11.42
CA GLU A 112 11.95 4.70 12.02
C GLU A 112 11.75 4.78 13.53
N ASP A 113 10.89 3.94 14.07
CA ASP A 113 10.76 3.75 15.51
C ASP A 113 10.50 2.27 15.81
N LYS A 114 11.59 1.55 16.09
CA LYS A 114 11.55 0.10 16.35
C LYS A 114 10.85 -0.27 17.65
N ASN A 115 10.68 0.71 18.57
CA ASN A 115 9.92 0.48 19.81
C ASN A 115 8.40 0.43 19.54
N LEU A 116 7.94 1.12 18.51
CA LEU A 116 6.55 1.10 18.09
C LEU A 116 6.27 -0.06 17.15
N ILE A 117 7.01 -0.13 16.04
CA ILE A 117 6.88 -1.17 15.03
C ILE A 117 8.19 -1.31 14.24
N ALA A 118 8.64 -2.55 14.02
CA ALA A 118 9.92 -2.85 13.38
C ALA A 118 9.92 -2.75 11.84
N ARG A 119 8.78 -2.41 11.24
CA ARG A 119 8.57 -2.33 9.78
C ARG A 119 7.56 -1.23 9.46
N PRO A 120 7.45 -0.79 8.20
CA PRO A 120 6.34 0.07 7.80
C PRO A 120 4.99 -0.57 8.12
N ALA A 121 4.09 0.18 8.74
CA ALA A 121 2.76 -0.31 9.14
C ALA A 121 1.83 -0.39 7.92
N LEU A 122 2.10 -1.35 7.06
CA LEU A 122 1.37 -1.64 5.82
C LEU A 122 1.11 -3.12 5.70
N HIS A 123 -0.14 -3.49 5.41
CA HIS A 123 -0.59 -4.87 5.33
C HIS A 123 -1.53 -5.08 4.16
N SER A 124 -1.25 -6.09 3.33
CA SER A 124 -2.17 -6.54 2.28
C SER A 124 -3.34 -7.27 2.95
N TYR A 125 -4.49 -6.61 2.99
CA TYR A 125 -5.65 -7.09 3.72
C TYR A 125 -6.57 -7.95 2.88
N GLU A 126 -6.92 -7.50 1.68
CA GLU A 126 -7.79 -8.22 0.77
C GLU A 126 -7.25 -8.24 -0.66
N LEU A 127 -7.49 -9.34 -1.34
CA LEU A 127 -7.10 -9.55 -2.72
C LEU A 127 -8.24 -10.27 -3.46
N TRP A 128 -8.69 -9.67 -4.56
CA TRP A 128 -9.63 -10.28 -5.52
C TRP A 128 -8.97 -10.36 -6.89
N PHE A 129 -9.07 -11.49 -7.52
CA PHE A 129 -8.63 -11.65 -8.89
C PHE A 129 -9.32 -12.84 -9.56
N THR A 130 -9.36 -12.83 -10.88
CA THR A 130 -9.76 -13.98 -11.68
C THR A 130 -8.51 -14.81 -12.01
N GLN A 131 -8.54 -16.09 -11.68
CA GLN A 131 -7.43 -17.00 -11.97
C GLN A 131 -7.29 -17.16 -13.49
N PRO A 132 -6.14 -16.78 -14.11
CA PRO A 132 -6.03 -16.64 -15.55
C PRO A 132 -6.19 -17.94 -16.34
N VAL A 133 -5.93 -19.09 -15.74
CA VAL A 133 -6.04 -20.42 -16.40
C VAL A 133 -7.44 -20.99 -16.28
N THR A 134 -8.03 -20.93 -15.09
CA THR A 134 -9.34 -21.57 -14.81
C THR A 134 -10.53 -20.63 -14.96
N GLY A 135 -10.31 -19.31 -14.97
CA GLY A 135 -11.38 -18.30 -14.96
C GLY A 135 -12.13 -18.21 -13.64
N GLN A 136 -11.65 -18.88 -12.59
CA GLN A 136 -12.28 -18.86 -11.28
C GLN A 136 -12.00 -17.55 -10.55
N GLU A 137 -13.05 -16.96 -9.99
CA GLU A 137 -12.91 -15.81 -9.09
C GLU A 137 -12.30 -16.25 -7.75
N MET A 138 -11.25 -15.54 -7.34
CA MET A 138 -10.51 -15.79 -6.12
C MET A 138 -10.59 -14.59 -5.20
N HIS A 139 -10.84 -14.83 -3.91
CA HIS A 139 -10.87 -13.81 -2.87
C HIS A 139 -10.10 -14.29 -1.65
N PHE A 140 -9.17 -13.48 -1.18
CA PHE A 140 -8.35 -13.75 0.00
C PHE A 140 -8.42 -12.58 0.95
N THR A 141 -8.54 -12.90 2.25
CA THR A 141 -8.51 -11.92 3.34
C THR A 141 -7.49 -12.35 4.38
N ALA A 142 -6.65 -11.41 4.83
CA ALA A 142 -5.71 -11.63 5.92
C ALA A 142 -5.97 -10.63 7.04
N PRO A 143 -6.18 -11.06 8.29
CA PRO A 143 -6.48 -10.15 9.39
C PRO A 143 -5.32 -9.19 9.68
N ILE A 144 -5.63 -8.03 10.25
CA ILE A 144 -4.62 -7.03 10.61
C ILE A 144 -3.66 -7.62 11.65
N PRO A 145 -2.33 -7.56 11.40
CA PRO A 145 -1.33 -8.07 12.35
C PRO A 145 -1.36 -7.36 13.70
N GLN A 146 -0.99 -8.08 14.75
CA GLN A 146 -0.99 -7.53 16.12
C GLN A 146 -0.07 -6.32 16.29
N ASP A 147 1.08 -6.28 15.61
CA ASP A 147 2.00 -5.17 15.67
C ASP A 147 1.37 -3.84 15.20
N MET A 148 0.46 -3.92 14.22
CA MET A 148 -0.31 -2.77 13.76
C MET A 148 -1.50 -2.45 14.68
N GLN A 149 -2.17 -3.48 15.22
CA GLN A 149 -3.28 -3.29 16.16
C GLN A 149 -2.83 -2.53 17.42
N ARG A 150 -1.65 -2.84 17.95
CA ARG A 150 -1.08 -2.16 19.13
C ARG A 150 -0.88 -0.67 18.97
N LEU A 151 -0.68 -0.19 17.74
CA LEU A 151 -0.55 1.24 17.48
C LEU A 151 -1.87 2.00 17.66
N LEU A 152 -2.98 1.30 17.64
CA LEU A 152 -4.34 1.86 17.67
C LEU A 152 -5.00 1.76 19.06
N GLU A 153 -4.33 1.14 20.03
CA GLU A 153 -4.77 0.97 21.42
C GLU A 153 -4.59 2.22 22.29
#